data_6a1a29134b525cf69fbaa21b6542bbd4
#
_entry.id   6a1a29134b525cf69fbaa21b6542bbd4
#
_cell.length_a   1.000
_cell.length_b   1.000
_cell.length_c   1.000
_cell.angle_alpha   90.00
_cell.angle_beta   90.00
_cell.angle_gamma   90.00
#
_symmetry.space_group_name_H-M   'P 1'
#
loop_
_entity.id
_entity.type
_entity.pdbx_description
1 polymer ?
#
loop_
_entity_poly.entity_id
_entity_poly.type
_entity_poly.pdbx_seq_one_letter_code
_entity_poly.pdbx_strand_id
1 'polypeptide(L)'
;MKAAVDAWFDEARRARWRSTADVKRLYATASVVSLERIVFNIKGNDYRLVAAIDFEKGIVSIKWIGTHRDYDRIDVAKVTYAR
;
A
#
# COMPACT_ATOMS: atom_id res chain seq x y z
N MET A 1 -15.66 -0.19 -2.18
CA MET A 1 -14.21 -0.07 -2.38
C MET A 1 -13.64 1.25 -1.86
N LYS A 2 -14.27 2.36 -2.21
CA LYS A 2 -13.81 3.67 -1.77
C LYS A 2 -13.71 3.78 -0.24
N ALA A 3 -14.71 3.30 0.48
CA ALA A 3 -14.70 3.36 1.94
C ALA A 3 -13.51 2.60 2.55
N ALA A 4 -13.16 1.45 1.96
CA ALA A 4 -12.05 0.65 2.44
C ALA A 4 -10.71 1.36 2.20
N VAL A 5 -10.57 2.02 1.05
CA VAL A 5 -9.36 2.78 0.73
C VAL A 5 -9.24 4.00 1.62
N ASP A 6 -10.34 4.71 1.83
CA ASP A 6 -10.33 5.89 2.68
C ASP A 6 -9.96 5.52 4.13
N ALA A 7 -10.49 4.41 4.62
CA ALA A 7 -10.17 3.93 5.97
C ALA A 7 -8.70 3.56 6.07
N TRP A 8 -8.15 2.88 5.05
CA TRP A 8 -6.75 2.51 5.03
C TRP A 8 -5.85 3.76 5.02
N PHE A 9 -6.18 4.72 4.18
CA PHE A 9 -5.38 5.93 4.06
C PHE A 9 -5.37 6.74 5.35
N ASP A 10 -6.54 6.85 5.98
CA ASP A 10 -6.66 7.56 7.25
C ASP A 10 -5.83 6.87 8.34
N GLU A 11 -5.89 5.55 8.39
CA GLU A 11 -5.10 4.78 9.35
C GLU A 11 -3.60 4.92 9.08
N ALA A 12 -3.21 4.87 7.81
CA ALA A 12 -1.81 5.01 7.42
C ALA A 12 -1.24 6.37 7.85
N ARG A 13 -2.02 7.43 7.68
CA ARG A 13 -1.61 8.76 8.07
C ARG A 13 -1.39 8.88 9.57
N ARG A 14 -2.24 8.22 10.35
CA ARG A 14 -2.17 8.29 11.80
C ARG A 14 -1.09 7.40 12.40
N ALA A 15 -0.73 6.35 11.69
CA ALA A 15 0.20 5.35 12.23
C ALA A 15 1.61 5.88 12.36
N ARG A 16 2.00 6.83 11.54
CA ARG A 16 3.35 7.43 11.55
C ARG A 16 4.44 6.37 11.51
N TRP A 17 4.35 5.49 10.52
CA TRP A 17 5.32 4.42 10.35
C TRP A 17 6.72 4.96 10.13
N ARG A 18 7.69 4.34 10.78
CA ARG A 18 9.11 4.70 10.64
C ARG A 18 9.89 3.66 9.86
N SER A 19 9.34 2.48 9.68
CA SER A 19 10.01 1.39 9.00
C SER A 19 8.98 0.41 8.49
N THR A 20 9.46 -0.53 7.63
CA THR A 20 8.60 -1.59 7.16
C THR A 20 8.15 -2.51 8.30
N ALA A 21 8.96 -2.63 9.34
CA ALA A 21 8.58 -3.43 10.51
C ALA A 21 7.34 -2.86 11.19
N ASP A 22 7.23 -1.53 11.28
CA ASP A 22 6.05 -0.89 11.84
C ASP A 22 4.81 -1.18 11.01
N VAL A 23 4.95 -1.14 9.68
CA VAL A 23 3.85 -1.46 8.77
C VAL A 23 3.38 -2.88 8.98
N LYS A 24 4.31 -3.83 9.02
CA LYS A 24 3.98 -5.25 9.18
C LYS A 24 3.32 -5.54 10.52
N ARG A 25 3.61 -4.75 11.52
CA ARG A 25 3.02 -4.92 12.84
C ARG A 25 1.52 -4.66 12.81
N LEU A 26 1.10 -3.67 12.02
CA LEU A 26 -0.31 -3.32 11.88
C LEU A 26 -0.99 -4.11 10.76
N TYR A 27 -0.26 -4.35 9.68
CA TYR A 27 -0.76 -5.09 8.51
C TYR A 27 0.13 -6.30 8.26
N ALA A 28 -0.15 -7.39 8.96
CA ALA A 28 0.69 -8.58 8.91
C ALA A 28 0.79 -9.21 7.52
N THR A 29 -0.24 -9.04 6.70
CA THR A 29 -0.27 -9.61 5.34
C THR A 29 0.35 -8.68 4.29
N ALA A 30 0.81 -7.50 4.67
CA ALA A 30 1.43 -6.59 3.72
C ALA A 30 2.73 -7.20 3.19
N SER A 31 3.02 -6.95 1.92
CA SER A 31 4.22 -7.46 1.26
C SER A 31 5.16 -6.30 0.94
N VAL A 32 6.39 -6.40 1.41
CA VAL A 32 7.41 -5.39 1.12
C VAL A 32 8.04 -5.75 -0.22
N VAL A 33 7.87 -4.87 -1.21
CA VAL A 33 8.41 -5.09 -2.55
C VAL A 33 9.80 -4.46 -2.70
N SER A 34 9.97 -3.28 -2.10
CA SER A 34 11.23 -2.57 -2.13
C SER A 34 11.32 -1.71 -0.88
N LEU A 35 12.41 -0.96 -0.75
CA LEU A 35 12.60 -0.09 0.41
C LEU A 35 11.45 0.90 0.60
N GLU A 36 10.78 1.26 -0.47
CA GLU A 36 9.73 2.28 -0.44
C GLU A 36 8.34 1.76 -0.75
N ARG A 37 8.23 0.60 -1.42
CA ARG A 37 6.94 0.14 -1.91
C ARG A 37 6.43 -1.06 -1.13
N ILE A 38 5.20 -0.97 -0.71
CA ILE A 38 4.54 -2.00 0.08
C ILE A 38 3.18 -2.26 -0.53
N VAL A 39 2.82 -3.53 -0.63
CA VAL A 39 1.52 -3.96 -1.17
C VAL A 39 0.63 -4.35 0.00
N PHE A 40 -0.55 -3.77 0.04
CA PHE A 40 -1.53 -4.05 1.07
C PHE A 40 -2.73 -4.79 0.48
N ASN A 41 -3.29 -5.71 1.25
CA ASN A 41 -4.53 -6.36 0.91
C ASN A 41 -5.68 -5.51 1.45
N ILE A 42 -6.60 -5.15 0.57
CA ILE A 42 -7.71 -4.29 0.94
C ILE A 42 -8.99 -5.08 0.78
N LYS A 43 -9.92 -4.92 1.72
CA LYS A 43 -11.20 -5.61 1.71
C LYS A 43 -10.99 -7.12 1.62
N GLY A 44 -10.31 -7.67 2.62
CA GLY A 44 -9.88 -9.06 2.58
C GLY A 44 -8.82 -9.25 1.51
N ASN A 45 -9.04 -10.15 0.58
CA ASN A 45 -8.12 -10.38 -0.52
C ASN A 45 -8.66 -9.93 -1.87
N ASP A 46 -9.76 -9.16 -1.88
CA ASP A 46 -10.39 -8.76 -3.12
C ASP A 46 -9.56 -7.76 -3.91
N TYR A 47 -8.85 -6.88 -3.22
CA TYR A 47 -8.11 -5.80 -3.86
C TYR A 47 -6.69 -5.73 -3.34
N ARG A 48 -5.80 -5.19 -4.17
CA ARG A 48 -4.41 -4.90 -3.82
C ARG A 48 -4.16 -3.41 -3.96
N LEU A 49 -3.46 -2.85 -2.99
CA LEU A 49 -3.07 -1.44 -3.01
C LEU A 49 -1.56 -1.37 -2.92
N VAL A 50 -0.93 -0.69 -3.89
CA VAL A 50 0.51 -0.47 -3.88
C VAL A 50 0.76 0.95 -3.40
N ALA A 51 1.48 1.08 -2.30
CA ALA A 51 1.83 2.37 -1.73
C ALA A 51 3.33 2.58 -1.71
N ALA A 52 3.74 3.79 -1.96
CA ALA A 52 5.12 4.21 -1.74
C ALA A 52 5.14 5.02 -0.45
N ILE A 53 6.04 4.66 0.46
CA ILE A 53 6.13 5.32 1.76
C ILE A 53 7.53 5.88 1.94
N ASP A 54 7.61 7.18 2.14
CA ASP A 54 8.84 7.84 2.53
C ASP A 54 8.84 7.91 4.05
N PHE A 55 9.52 6.97 4.68
CA PHE A 55 9.50 6.87 6.14
C PHE A 55 10.17 8.05 6.81
N GLU A 56 11.14 8.63 6.16
CA GLU A 56 11.85 9.77 6.73
C GLU A 56 10.96 11.01 6.76
N LYS A 57 10.24 11.25 5.68
CA LYS A 57 9.37 12.43 5.57
C LYS A 57 7.96 12.18 6.04
N GLY A 58 7.60 10.91 6.24
CA GLY A 58 6.25 10.56 6.65
C GLY A 58 5.21 10.73 5.54
N ILE A 59 5.61 10.56 4.29
CA ILE A 59 4.72 10.74 3.15
C ILE A 59 4.28 9.38 2.63
N VAL A 60 2.97 9.20 2.48
CA VAL A 60 2.38 7.98 1.92
C VAL A 60 1.70 8.34 0.61
N SER A 61 2.09 7.66 -0.47
CA SER A 61 1.52 7.87 -1.79
C SER A 61 0.94 6.58 -2.32
N ILE A 62 -0.30 6.61 -2.78
CA ILE A 62 -0.91 5.45 -3.42
C ILE A 62 -0.45 5.44 -4.88
N LYS A 63 0.24 4.36 -5.27
CA LYS A 63 0.76 4.23 -6.63
C LYS A 63 -0.17 3.45 -7.54
N TRP A 64 -0.92 2.53 -6.99
CA TRP A 64 -1.83 1.72 -7.78
C TRP A 64 -2.83 1.03 -6.86
N ILE A 65 -4.04 0.82 -7.37
CA ILE A 65 -5.02 0.00 -6.69
C ILE A 65 -5.87 -0.70 -7.73
N GLY A 66 -6.18 -1.96 -7.49
CA GLY A 66 -6.99 -2.75 -8.39
C GLY A 66 -7.30 -4.10 -7.80
N THR A 67 -7.94 -4.95 -8.60
CA THR A 67 -8.29 -6.30 -8.16
C THR A 67 -7.06 -7.16 -8.05
N HIS A 68 -7.20 -8.27 -7.33
CA HIS A 68 -6.13 -9.25 -7.22
C HIS A 68 -5.71 -9.75 -8.60
N ARG A 69 -6.67 -9.96 -9.50
CA ARG A 69 -6.37 -10.44 -10.86
C ARG A 69 -5.54 -9.42 -11.64
N ASP A 70 -5.93 -8.16 -11.56
CA ASP A 70 -5.20 -7.11 -12.27
C ASP A 70 -3.80 -6.93 -11.70
N TYR A 71 -3.64 -7.12 -10.39
CA TYR A 71 -2.36 -7.02 -9.74
C TYR A 71 -1.34 -7.99 -10.34
N ASP A 72 -1.78 -9.19 -10.73
CA ASP A 72 -0.88 -10.18 -11.31
C ASP A 72 -0.31 -9.77 -12.67
N ARG A 73 -0.86 -8.73 -13.28
CA ARG A 73 -0.45 -8.25 -14.61
C ARG A 73 0.45 -7.03 -14.57
N ILE A 74 0.67 -6.43 -13.41
CA ILE A 74 1.47 -5.22 -13.30
C ILE A 74 2.88 -5.52 -12.80
N ASP A 75 3.79 -4.60 -13.11
CA ASP A 75 5.13 -4.61 -12.50
C ASP A 75 5.04 -3.73 -11.26
N VAL A 76 4.87 -4.36 -10.11
CA VAL A 76 4.59 -3.66 -8.87
C VAL A 76 5.72 -2.72 -8.46
N ALA A 77 6.95 -3.02 -8.85
CA ALA A 77 8.09 -2.17 -8.51
C ALA A 77 8.08 -0.84 -9.26
N LYS A 78 7.41 -0.79 -10.41
CA LYS A 78 7.44 0.38 -11.29
C LYS A 78 6.08 1.04 -11.49
N VAL A 79 5.01 0.36 -11.11
CA VAL A 79 3.67 0.84 -11.42
C VAL A 79 3.40 2.17 -10.75
N THR A 80 2.68 3.03 -11.47
CA THR A 80 2.15 4.26 -10.94
C THR A 80 0.93 4.62 -11.78
N TYR A 81 0.03 5.44 -11.22
CA TYR A 81 -1.10 5.89 -12.01
C TYR A 81 -0.60 6.73 -13.17
N ALA A 82 -1.02 6.37 -14.37
CA ALA A 82 -0.68 7.14 -15.57
C ALA A 82 -1.45 8.45 -15.60
N ARG A 83 -0.87 9.43 -16.24
CA ARG A 83 -1.51 10.73 -16.42
C ARG A 83 -1.37 11.16 -17.87
#